data_fdebf32faa5c19f15f5034ae9fe71d47
#
_entry.id   fdebf32faa5c19f15f5034ae9fe71d47
#
_cell.length_a   1.000
_cell.length_b   1.000
_cell.length_c   1.000
_cell.angle_alpha   90.00
_cell.angle_beta   90.00
_cell.angle_gamma   90.00
#
_symmetry.space_group_name_H-M   'P 1'
#
loop_
_entity.id
_entity.type
_entity.pdbx_description
1 polymer ?
#
loop_
_entity_poly.entity_id
_entity_poly.type
_entity_poly.pdbx_seq_one_letter_code
_entity_poly.pdbx_strand_id
1 'polypeptide(L)'
;MNELDKVIKYIRVSSNEECEDIARKAVVECDDIRGRYAKKEQDEYWKFLSKATNEAEQRLIQLGELANKEAQKKLSSTRKEMSDIAFNLAAQKLASLEADEFKRLLKRLNLKPNFTPEAVVARYKELLLPTVESILFE
;
A
#
# COMPACT_ATOMS: atom_id res chain seq x y z
N MET A 1 -48.28 -61.77 -42.93
CA MET A 1 -47.48 -60.61 -43.32
C MET A 1 -47.07 -60.74 -44.75
N ASN A 2 -47.41 -59.78 -45.57
CA ASN A 2 -46.89 -59.70 -46.93
C ASN A 2 -45.46 -59.14 -46.91
N GLU A 3 -44.79 -59.20 -48.06
CA GLU A 3 -43.40 -58.68 -48.17
C GLU A 3 -43.29 -57.19 -47.94
N LEU A 4 -44.32 -56.42 -48.29
CA LEU A 4 -44.38 -54.99 -48.11
C LEU A 4 -44.41 -54.65 -46.58
N ASP A 5 -45.16 -55.39 -45.80
CA ASP A 5 -45.22 -55.21 -44.34
C ASP A 5 -43.86 -55.50 -43.68
N LYS A 6 -43.14 -56.49 -44.18
CA LYS A 6 -41.79 -56.82 -43.71
C LYS A 6 -40.81 -55.70 -43.99
N VAL A 7 -40.87 -55.11 -45.19
CA VAL A 7 -40.02 -53.96 -45.56
C VAL A 7 -40.34 -52.76 -44.70
N ILE A 8 -41.60 -52.42 -44.49
CA ILE A 8 -42.01 -51.33 -43.66
C ILE A 8 -41.53 -51.50 -42.23
N LYS A 9 -41.65 -52.70 -41.70
CA LYS A 9 -41.16 -53.01 -40.34
C LYS A 9 -39.67 -52.88 -40.24
N TYR A 10 -38.91 -53.35 -41.25
CA TYR A 10 -37.45 -53.20 -41.29
C TYR A 10 -37.05 -51.73 -41.31
N ILE A 11 -37.68 -50.92 -42.14
CA ILE A 11 -37.38 -49.48 -42.22
C ILE A 11 -37.68 -48.79 -40.89
N ARG A 12 -38.78 -49.12 -40.24
CA ARG A 12 -39.12 -48.52 -38.91
C ARG A 12 -38.10 -48.88 -37.86
N VAL A 13 -37.71 -50.18 -37.78
CA VAL A 13 -36.72 -50.63 -36.82
C VAL A 13 -35.37 -49.98 -37.06
N SER A 14 -34.92 -49.95 -38.33
CA SER A 14 -33.67 -49.32 -38.74
C SER A 14 -33.65 -47.83 -38.44
N SER A 15 -34.76 -47.13 -38.76
CA SER A 15 -34.89 -45.68 -38.44
C SER A 15 -34.88 -45.40 -36.92
N ASN A 16 -35.56 -46.25 -36.16
CA ASN A 16 -35.56 -46.11 -34.68
C ASN A 16 -34.16 -46.31 -34.10
N GLU A 17 -33.43 -47.30 -34.59
CA GLU A 17 -32.04 -47.56 -34.15
C GLU A 17 -31.13 -46.40 -34.50
N GLU A 18 -31.25 -45.83 -35.71
CA GLU A 18 -30.52 -44.62 -36.09
C GLU A 18 -30.86 -43.40 -35.25
N CYS A 19 -32.15 -43.19 -34.94
CA CYS A 19 -32.60 -42.14 -34.05
C CYS A 19 -32.04 -42.30 -32.62
N GLU A 20 -32.03 -43.52 -32.11
CA GLU A 20 -31.45 -43.82 -30.80
C GLU A 20 -29.94 -43.58 -30.79
N ASP A 21 -29.23 -43.94 -31.83
CA ASP A 21 -27.80 -43.66 -31.96
C ASP A 21 -27.50 -42.18 -32.03
N ILE A 22 -28.28 -41.41 -32.78
CA ILE A 22 -28.15 -39.95 -32.85
C ILE A 22 -28.41 -39.34 -31.49
N ALA A 23 -29.46 -39.79 -30.78
CA ALA A 23 -29.78 -39.31 -29.42
C ALA A 23 -28.65 -39.59 -28.44
N ARG A 24 -28.08 -40.83 -28.45
CA ARG A 24 -26.94 -41.17 -27.61
C ARG A 24 -25.72 -40.33 -27.89
N LYS A 25 -25.36 -40.12 -29.14
CA LYS A 25 -24.25 -39.25 -29.56
C LYS A 25 -24.46 -37.82 -29.11
N ALA A 26 -25.68 -37.32 -29.27
CA ALA A 26 -26.03 -35.96 -28.83
C ALA A 26 -25.88 -35.78 -27.29
N VAL A 27 -26.28 -36.80 -26.52
CA VAL A 27 -26.09 -36.78 -25.04
C VAL A 27 -24.61 -36.74 -24.66
N VAL A 28 -23.79 -37.59 -25.32
CA VAL A 28 -22.35 -37.64 -25.07
C VAL A 28 -21.69 -36.29 -25.45
N GLU A 29 -22.05 -35.71 -26.57
CA GLU A 29 -21.52 -34.39 -26.96
C GLU A 29 -21.95 -33.29 -26.00
N CYS A 30 -23.20 -33.31 -25.56
CA CYS A 30 -23.69 -32.32 -24.55
C CYS A 30 -22.94 -32.46 -23.22
N ASP A 31 -22.71 -33.68 -22.77
CA ASP A 31 -21.97 -33.95 -21.53
C ASP A 31 -20.50 -33.49 -21.65
N ASP A 32 -19.87 -33.72 -22.79
CA ASP A 32 -18.52 -33.24 -23.05
C ASP A 32 -18.44 -31.71 -23.06
N ILE A 33 -19.40 -31.05 -23.69
CA ILE A 33 -19.49 -29.58 -23.70
C ILE A 33 -19.70 -29.05 -22.28
N ARG A 34 -20.62 -29.62 -21.52
CA ARG A 34 -20.85 -29.23 -20.13
C ARG A 34 -19.60 -29.42 -19.28
N GLY A 35 -18.90 -30.54 -19.45
CA GLY A 35 -17.65 -30.80 -18.72
C GLY A 35 -16.56 -29.80 -19.03
N ARG A 36 -16.40 -29.45 -20.31
CA ARG A 36 -15.42 -28.43 -20.73
C ARG A 36 -15.75 -27.06 -20.19
N TYR A 37 -17.00 -26.64 -20.23
CA TYR A 37 -17.42 -25.34 -19.70
C TYR A 37 -17.33 -25.29 -18.18
N ALA A 38 -17.69 -26.36 -17.47
CA ALA A 38 -17.54 -26.45 -16.03
C ALA A 38 -16.07 -26.31 -15.60
N LYS A 39 -15.15 -26.97 -16.31
CA LYS A 39 -13.71 -26.86 -16.05
C LYS A 39 -13.19 -25.45 -16.33
N LYS A 40 -13.61 -24.87 -17.44
CA LYS A 40 -13.23 -23.50 -17.84
C LYS A 40 -13.71 -22.47 -16.82
N GLU A 41 -14.96 -22.60 -16.36
CA GLU A 41 -15.53 -21.76 -15.32
C GLU A 41 -14.74 -21.86 -14.01
N GLN A 42 -14.37 -23.08 -13.61
CA GLN A 42 -13.56 -23.30 -12.42
C GLN A 42 -12.17 -22.71 -12.56
N ASP A 43 -11.51 -22.87 -13.71
CA ASP A 43 -10.19 -22.30 -13.96
C ASP A 43 -10.23 -20.76 -13.93
N GLU A 44 -11.25 -20.15 -14.51
CA GLU A 44 -11.43 -18.70 -14.48
C GLU A 44 -11.74 -18.18 -13.08
N TYR A 45 -12.53 -18.93 -12.31
CA TYR A 45 -12.79 -18.61 -10.90
C TYR A 45 -11.49 -18.56 -10.08
N TRP A 46 -10.64 -19.57 -10.21
CA TRP A 46 -9.37 -19.62 -9.52
C TRP A 46 -8.40 -18.52 -9.95
N LYS A 47 -8.37 -18.20 -11.26
CA LYS A 47 -7.59 -17.06 -11.76
C LYS A 47 -8.06 -15.73 -11.18
N PHE A 48 -9.38 -15.53 -11.17
CA PHE A 48 -9.97 -14.33 -10.59
C PHE A 48 -9.67 -14.20 -9.09
N LEU A 49 -9.84 -15.29 -8.35
CA LEU A 49 -9.55 -15.31 -6.92
C LEU A 49 -8.07 -15.03 -6.62
N SER A 50 -7.18 -15.65 -7.37
CA SER A 50 -5.74 -15.43 -7.26
C SER A 50 -5.37 -13.97 -7.54
N LYS A 51 -5.93 -13.40 -8.59
CA LYS A 51 -5.72 -11.99 -8.95
C LYS A 51 -6.24 -11.05 -7.86
N ALA A 52 -7.44 -11.30 -7.37
CA ALA A 52 -8.04 -10.49 -6.30
C ALA A 52 -7.22 -10.55 -5.01
N THR A 53 -6.72 -11.73 -4.65
CA THR A 53 -5.84 -11.92 -3.49
C THR A 53 -4.54 -11.16 -3.64
N ASN A 54 -3.89 -11.26 -4.80
CA ASN A 54 -2.65 -10.52 -5.07
C ASN A 54 -2.86 -9.00 -5.03
N GLU A 55 -3.95 -8.51 -5.60
CA GLU A 55 -4.28 -7.09 -5.56
C GLU A 55 -4.54 -6.61 -4.11
N ALA A 56 -5.24 -7.41 -3.32
CA ALA A 56 -5.49 -7.11 -1.91
C ALA A 56 -4.19 -7.06 -1.11
N GLU A 57 -3.29 -8.01 -1.31
CA GLU A 57 -1.97 -8.03 -0.66
C GLU A 57 -1.13 -6.81 -1.04
N GLN A 58 -1.10 -6.44 -2.33
CA GLN A 58 -0.39 -5.25 -2.79
C GLN A 58 -0.96 -3.97 -2.18
N ARG A 59 -2.28 -3.87 -2.07
CA ARG A 59 -2.92 -2.72 -1.40
C ARG A 59 -2.56 -2.63 0.07
N LEU A 60 -2.52 -3.75 0.77
CA LEU A 60 -2.09 -3.79 2.17
C LEU A 60 -0.64 -3.32 2.34
N ILE A 61 0.26 -3.75 1.46
CA ILE A 61 1.66 -3.31 1.45
C ILE A 61 1.74 -1.80 1.20
N GLN A 62 1.02 -1.30 0.21
CA GLN A 62 1.00 0.14 -0.11
C GLN A 62 0.44 0.98 1.04
N LEU A 63 -0.62 0.54 1.68
CA LEU A 63 -1.19 1.22 2.84
C LEU A 63 -0.22 1.23 4.02
N GLY A 64 0.48 0.12 4.25
CA GLY A 64 1.54 0.04 5.26
C GLY A 64 2.67 1.02 5.00
N GLU A 65 3.13 1.12 3.77
CA GLU A 65 4.17 2.09 3.35
C GLU A 65 3.70 3.54 3.53
N LEU A 66 2.47 3.85 3.14
CA LEU A 66 1.90 5.18 3.34
C LEU A 66 1.77 5.53 4.82
N ALA A 67 1.30 4.59 5.64
CA ALA A 67 1.20 4.79 7.08
C ALA A 67 2.58 5.04 7.72
N ASN A 68 3.60 4.30 7.30
CA ASN A 68 4.97 4.52 7.76
C ASN A 68 5.51 5.89 7.35
N LYS A 69 5.27 6.31 6.11
CA LYS A 69 5.68 7.64 5.65
C LYS A 69 5.00 8.75 6.43
N GLU A 70 3.72 8.63 6.70
CA GLU A 70 2.98 9.61 7.50
C GLU A 70 3.48 9.65 8.94
N ALA A 71 3.73 8.49 9.55
CA ALA A 71 4.29 8.40 10.90
C ALA A 71 5.67 9.05 10.98
N GLN A 72 6.54 8.80 9.99
CA GLN A 72 7.86 9.42 9.92
C GLN A 72 7.77 10.94 9.73
N LYS A 73 6.85 11.42 8.90
CA LYS A 73 6.60 12.85 8.73
C LYS A 73 6.18 13.52 10.03
N LYS A 74 5.23 12.91 10.72
CA LYS A 74 4.76 13.44 12.04
C LYS A 74 5.88 13.44 13.05
N LEU A 75 6.65 12.37 13.13
CA LEU A 75 7.79 12.26 14.04
C LEU A 75 8.84 13.34 13.73
N SER A 76 9.20 13.50 12.48
CA SER A 76 10.15 14.51 12.01
C SER A 76 9.65 15.93 12.30
N SER A 77 8.38 16.20 12.02
CA SER A 77 7.74 17.49 12.30
C SER A 77 7.72 17.80 13.80
N THR A 78 7.36 16.83 14.62
CA THR A 78 7.35 16.97 16.08
C THR A 78 8.74 17.21 16.63
N ARG A 79 9.75 16.49 16.14
CA ARG A 79 11.16 16.71 16.53
C ARG A 79 11.62 18.10 16.19
N LYS A 80 11.26 18.58 14.99
CA LYS A 80 11.56 19.95 14.57
C LYS A 80 10.92 21.00 15.48
N GLU A 81 9.63 20.81 15.79
CA GLU A 81 8.91 21.70 16.71
C GLU A 81 9.55 21.74 18.10
N MET A 82 9.90 20.57 18.65
CA MET A 82 10.56 20.49 19.95
C MET A 82 11.94 21.14 19.94
N SER A 83 12.71 20.96 18.87
CA SER A 83 14.00 21.63 18.71
C SER A 83 13.83 23.14 18.61
N ASP A 84 12.85 23.60 17.87
CA ASP A 84 12.53 25.02 17.74
C ASP A 84 12.13 25.64 19.09
N ILE A 85 11.33 24.92 19.88
CA ILE A 85 10.97 25.33 21.26
C ILE A 85 12.22 25.44 22.13
N ALA A 86 13.13 24.47 22.04
CA ALA A 86 14.38 24.49 22.80
C ALA A 86 15.24 25.70 22.43
N PHE A 87 15.36 26.02 21.16
CA PHE A 87 16.11 27.21 20.72
C PHE A 87 15.43 28.52 21.12
N ASN A 88 14.08 28.57 21.08
CA ASN A 88 13.34 29.73 21.53
C ASN A 88 13.51 29.95 23.04
N LEU A 89 13.52 28.87 23.84
CA LEU A 89 13.80 28.95 25.28
C LEU A 89 15.24 29.43 25.57
N ALA A 90 16.20 28.98 24.74
CA ALA A 90 17.57 29.46 24.85
C ALA A 90 17.67 30.97 24.56
N ALA A 91 16.97 31.44 23.50
CA ALA A 91 16.90 32.87 23.20
C ALA A 91 16.27 33.66 24.34
N GLN A 92 15.21 33.17 24.96
CA GLN A 92 14.57 33.79 26.13
C GLN A 92 15.51 33.85 27.34
N LYS A 93 16.25 32.77 27.60
CA LYS A 93 17.27 32.75 28.64
C LYS A 93 18.38 33.78 28.40
N LEU A 94 18.85 33.89 27.17
CA LEU A 94 19.84 34.89 26.79
C LEU A 94 19.28 36.31 26.96
N ALA A 95 18.02 36.52 26.62
CA ALA A 95 17.36 37.80 26.81
C ALA A 95 17.15 38.17 28.28
N SER A 96 17.07 37.19 29.16
CA SER A 96 16.93 37.40 30.60
C SER A 96 18.25 37.67 31.35
N LEU A 97 19.39 37.51 30.68
CA LEU A 97 20.69 37.84 31.26
C LEU A 97 20.86 39.33 31.42
N GLU A 98 21.63 39.72 32.48
CA GLU A 98 22.02 41.10 32.63
C GLU A 98 22.85 41.59 31.45
N ALA A 99 22.73 42.90 31.11
CA ALA A 99 23.41 43.48 29.98
C ALA A 99 24.94 43.24 29.98
N ASP A 100 25.56 43.29 31.14
CA ASP A 100 27.00 43.03 31.27
C ASP A 100 27.36 41.57 31.05
N GLU A 101 26.58 40.63 31.53
CA GLU A 101 26.78 39.21 31.29
C GLU A 101 26.60 38.86 29.83
N PHE A 102 25.59 39.42 29.20
CA PHE A 102 25.35 39.22 27.77
C PHE A 102 26.49 39.78 26.89
N LYS A 103 27.01 40.96 27.24
CA LYS A 103 28.18 41.54 26.57
C LYS A 103 29.42 40.67 26.73
N ARG A 104 29.66 40.08 27.89
CA ARG A 104 30.77 39.15 28.11
C ARG A 104 30.62 37.89 27.25
N LEU A 105 29.42 37.36 27.14
CA LEU A 105 29.14 36.22 26.26
C LEU A 105 29.40 36.54 24.81
N LEU A 106 28.98 37.72 24.33
CA LEU A 106 29.26 38.16 22.94
C LEU A 106 30.77 38.28 22.67
N LYS A 107 31.55 38.77 23.65
CA LYS A 107 33.02 38.82 23.54
C LYS A 107 33.63 37.44 23.47
N ARG A 108 33.18 36.49 24.28
CA ARG A 108 33.64 35.09 24.27
C ARG A 108 33.40 34.43 22.95
N LEU A 109 32.29 34.74 22.28
CA LEU A 109 31.89 34.19 21.01
C LEU A 109 32.46 34.98 19.82
N ASN A 110 33.22 36.03 20.07
CA ASN A 110 33.79 36.96 19.02
C ASN A 110 32.69 37.56 18.14
N LEU A 111 31.53 37.87 18.71
CA LEU A 111 30.42 38.49 18.02
C LEU A 111 30.41 40.02 18.23
N LYS A 112 29.78 40.71 17.28
CA LYS A 112 29.60 42.16 17.39
C LYS A 112 28.67 42.53 18.55
N PRO A 113 28.90 43.69 19.18
CA PRO A 113 28.08 44.13 20.32
C PRO A 113 26.59 44.37 20.02
N ASN A 114 26.21 44.47 18.77
CA ASN A 114 24.83 44.70 18.34
C ASN A 114 24.00 43.44 18.12
N PHE A 115 24.57 42.25 18.36
CA PHE A 115 23.81 41.02 18.26
C PHE A 115 22.71 40.96 19.34
N THR A 116 21.50 40.56 18.90
CA THR A 116 20.39 40.29 19.79
C THR A 116 20.44 38.81 20.25
N PRO A 117 19.77 38.42 21.35
CA PRO A 117 19.72 37.04 21.76
C PRO A 117 19.21 36.11 20.68
N GLU A 118 18.19 36.52 19.92
CA GLU A 118 17.64 35.76 18.80
C GLU A 118 18.67 35.58 17.68
N ALA A 119 19.45 36.61 17.37
CA ALA A 119 20.50 36.54 16.37
C ALA A 119 21.63 35.60 16.76
N VAL A 120 22.01 35.56 18.05
CA VAL A 120 23.01 34.62 18.57
C VAL A 120 22.53 33.19 18.42
N VAL A 121 21.31 32.89 18.81
CA VAL A 121 20.71 31.56 18.68
C VAL A 121 20.62 31.15 17.22
N ALA A 122 20.16 32.03 16.34
CA ALA A 122 20.06 31.77 14.89
C ALA A 122 21.41 31.43 14.26
N ARG A 123 22.48 32.15 14.68
CA ARG A 123 23.82 31.89 14.15
C ARG A 123 24.37 30.51 14.52
N TYR A 124 24.11 30.04 15.72
CA TYR A 124 24.62 28.76 16.23
C TYR A 124 23.65 27.61 16.09
N LYS A 125 22.43 27.87 15.64
CA LYS A 125 21.37 26.84 15.52
C LYS A 125 21.80 25.63 14.73
N GLU A 126 22.39 25.80 13.56
CA GLU A 126 22.84 24.70 12.72
C GLU A 126 23.96 23.89 13.36
N LEU A 127 24.88 24.54 14.04
CA LEU A 127 25.99 23.87 14.74
C LEU A 127 25.53 23.09 15.94
N LEU A 128 24.53 23.60 16.67
CA LEU A 128 24.03 23.01 17.91
C LEU A 128 22.90 22.03 17.71
N LEU A 129 22.26 22.03 16.53
CA LEU A 129 21.11 21.18 16.25
C LEU A 129 21.36 19.69 16.50
N PRO A 130 22.46 19.08 16.02
CA PRO A 130 22.72 17.67 16.32
C PRO A 130 22.85 17.38 17.82
N THR A 131 23.46 18.28 18.57
CA THR A 131 23.61 18.11 20.03
C THR A 131 22.27 18.22 20.74
N VAL A 132 21.43 19.18 20.35
CA VAL A 132 20.09 19.36 20.92
C VAL A 132 19.20 18.17 20.62
N GLU A 133 19.23 17.67 19.40
CA GLU A 133 18.49 16.46 19.01
C GLU A 133 18.93 15.25 19.81
N SER A 134 20.22 15.08 20.00
CA SER A 134 20.78 14.01 20.82
C SER A 134 20.29 14.07 22.25
N ILE A 135 20.27 15.26 22.86
CA ILE A 135 19.79 15.46 24.24
C ILE A 135 18.30 15.22 24.37
N LEU A 136 17.50 15.64 23.37
CA LEU A 136 16.04 15.55 23.45
C LEU A 136 15.50 14.16 23.09
N PHE A 137 16.15 13.41 22.20
CA PHE A 137 15.58 12.23 21.58
C PHE A 137 16.42 10.95 21.76
N GLU A 138 17.59 11.03 22.29
CA GLU A 138 18.44 9.91 22.69
C GLU A 138 18.59 9.83 24.25
#